data_546fbe1c0542e69f70ad618c8bb32899
#
_entry.id   546fbe1c0542e69f70ad618c8bb32899
#
_cell.length_a   1.000
_cell.length_b   1.000
_cell.length_c   1.000
_cell.angle_alpha   90.00
_cell.angle_beta   90.00
_cell.angle_gamma   90.00
#
_symmetry.space_group_name_H-M   'P 1'
#
loop_
_entity.id
_entity.type
_entity.pdbx_description
1 polymer ?
#
loop_
_entity_poly.entity_id
_entity_poly.type
_entity_poly.pdbx_seq_one_letter_code
_entity_poly.pdbx_strand_id
1 'polypeptide(L)'
;MHGHAGLSVQADLRGTLQNYSSKVQLAPSRAWPASLANSKSSVLTMKRLFSTSHSSVDSEELKKFQLLAHKWWDEEGEYSALHSMNDIRVPFIRDTLLNMSSNYHLGNPLSGVKILDVGCGGGLLSEPLGRLGASVTGIDPLEDNIRTADQHKSFDPVLAKRIQYKSSSLEEIVEECMETFDVIVASEVVEHVADLETFIKCCSQVLKPGGSLFITTINKTQLSYVLGILVAEKIIGIVPEGTHEWEKFVPPEELESLLESNGFSVKTVNGMLYNPLSGSWSWMESTSINYAMHAVKLGVQGQSRPPGALSEVENEQPSATAGSALS
;
A
#
# COMPACT_ATOMS: atom_id res chain seq x y z
N MET A 1 -15.21 14.00 60.72
CA MET A 1 -16.43 13.43 60.12
C MET A 1 -16.46 13.81 58.66
N HIS A 2 -16.44 12.87 57.82
CA HIS A 2 -16.70 12.71 56.40
C HIS A 2 -15.51 12.05 55.68
N GLY A 3 -15.69 10.74 55.50
CA GLY A 3 -14.78 9.88 54.79
C GLY A 3 -15.00 9.99 53.27
N HIS A 4 -13.89 9.94 52.52
CA HIS A 4 -13.89 9.67 51.10
C HIS A 4 -13.37 8.26 50.86
N ALA A 5 -14.28 7.38 50.43
CA ALA A 5 -13.95 6.08 49.88
C ALA A 5 -13.57 6.25 48.39
N GLY A 6 -12.29 6.12 48.09
CA GLY A 6 -11.78 5.94 46.74
C GLY A 6 -11.71 4.46 46.41
N LEU A 7 -12.59 3.95 45.58
CA LEU A 7 -12.54 2.58 45.05
C LEU A 7 -11.48 2.50 43.95
N SER A 8 -10.39 1.83 44.26
CA SER A 8 -9.39 1.32 43.32
C SER A 8 -9.99 0.12 42.58
N VAL A 9 -10.17 0.26 41.28
CA VAL A 9 -10.39 -0.86 40.33
C VAL A 9 -9.09 -1.08 39.59
N GLN A 10 -8.21 -1.80 40.24
CA GLN A 10 -7.01 -2.36 39.62
C GLN A 10 -6.96 -3.82 40.07
N ALA A 11 -7.62 -4.67 39.29
CA ALA A 11 -7.56 -6.12 39.51
C ALA A 11 -7.72 -6.86 38.17
N ASP A 12 -6.71 -7.67 37.89
CA ASP A 12 -6.78 -8.99 37.31
C ASP A 12 -6.95 -9.13 35.80
N LEU A 13 -5.84 -8.93 35.07
CA LEU A 13 -5.64 -9.52 33.75
C LEU A 13 -4.36 -10.38 33.63
N ARG A 14 -3.84 -10.91 34.73
CA ARG A 14 -2.66 -11.83 34.75
C ARG A 14 -2.97 -13.30 35.04
N GLY A 15 -4.22 -13.73 34.89
CA GLY A 15 -4.65 -15.05 35.33
C GLY A 15 -5.11 -16.05 34.27
N THR A 16 -5.03 -15.79 32.97
CA THR A 16 -5.70 -16.65 31.97
C THR A 16 -4.82 -17.20 30.83
N LEU A 17 -3.51 -17.14 30.90
CA LEU A 17 -2.60 -17.64 29.86
C LEU A 17 -1.72 -18.86 30.28
N GLN A 18 -2.13 -19.61 31.27
CA GLN A 18 -1.49 -20.91 31.57
C GLN A 18 -2.55 -21.99 31.67
N ASN A 19 -2.95 -22.58 30.54
CA ASN A 19 -3.46 -23.96 30.42
C ASN A 19 -4.12 -24.21 29.07
N TYR A 20 -3.33 -24.25 27.99
CA TYR A 20 -3.72 -24.95 26.76
C TYR A 20 -2.45 -25.48 26.07
N SER A 21 -1.83 -26.46 26.72
CA SER A 21 -0.88 -27.34 26.04
C SER A 21 -1.31 -28.76 26.34
N SER A 22 -2.02 -29.37 25.43
CA SER A 22 -1.97 -30.79 25.12
C SER A 22 -3.14 -31.23 24.23
N LYS A 23 -2.78 -31.98 23.20
CA LYS A 23 -3.61 -32.88 22.38
C LYS A 23 -4.34 -32.28 21.19
N VAL A 24 -3.64 -32.18 20.05
CA VAL A 24 -4.25 -32.45 18.74
C VAL A 24 -3.46 -33.55 18.06
N GLN A 25 -4.07 -34.72 17.96
CA GLN A 25 -3.59 -35.85 17.14
C GLN A 25 -3.84 -35.56 15.66
N LEU A 26 -2.79 -35.72 14.87
CA LEU A 26 -2.84 -35.67 13.40
C LEU A 26 -3.55 -36.89 12.85
N ALA A 27 -4.59 -36.70 12.03
CA ALA A 27 -5.21 -37.70 11.20
C ALA A 27 -4.58 -37.68 9.78
N PRO A 28 -4.47 -38.83 9.09
CA PRO A 28 -3.67 -38.96 7.88
C PRO A 28 -4.36 -38.41 6.61
N SER A 29 -3.54 -37.87 5.73
CA SER A 29 -3.84 -37.33 4.41
C SER A 29 -4.57 -38.32 3.50
N ARG A 30 -5.70 -37.92 2.91
CA ARG A 30 -6.30 -38.59 1.76
C ARG A 30 -5.77 -38.02 0.46
N ALA A 31 -5.15 -38.87 -0.33
CA ALA A 31 -4.72 -38.59 -1.69
C ALA A 31 -5.91 -38.33 -2.64
N TRP A 32 -5.79 -37.33 -3.49
CA TRP A 32 -6.70 -37.08 -4.61
C TRP A 32 -6.20 -37.77 -5.88
N PRO A 33 -7.09 -38.31 -6.73
CA PRO A 33 -6.68 -39.03 -7.92
C PRO A 33 -6.27 -38.07 -9.05
N ALA A 34 -5.15 -38.40 -9.69
CA ALA A 34 -4.70 -37.81 -10.94
C ALA A 34 -5.50 -38.37 -12.11
N SER A 35 -6.24 -37.51 -12.82
CA SER A 35 -6.51 -37.68 -14.25
C SER A 35 -7.15 -36.41 -14.81
N LEU A 36 -6.44 -35.77 -15.70
CA LEU A 36 -6.82 -35.26 -17.00
C LEU A 36 -5.68 -34.37 -17.53
N ALA A 37 -4.72 -35.05 -18.15
CA ALA A 37 -3.77 -34.42 -19.05
C ALA A 37 -4.42 -34.26 -20.42
N ASN A 38 -4.27 -33.11 -21.04
CA ASN A 38 -4.19 -32.74 -22.45
C ASN A 38 -5.16 -31.63 -22.87
N SER A 39 -4.65 -30.39 -22.80
CA SER A 39 -4.79 -29.39 -23.86
C SER A 39 -3.92 -28.17 -23.53
N LYS A 40 -2.61 -28.36 -23.62
CA LYS A 40 -1.63 -27.23 -23.55
C LYS A 40 -0.91 -27.21 -24.89
N SER A 41 -1.35 -26.41 -25.83
CA SER A 41 -0.49 -26.02 -26.96
C SER A 41 -1.09 -24.96 -27.87
N SER A 42 -1.49 -23.79 -27.36
CA SER A 42 -1.67 -22.62 -28.25
C SER A 42 -1.65 -21.26 -27.54
N VAL A 43 -1.58 -21.20 -26.20
CA VAL A 43 -1.55 -19.92 -25.45
C VAL A 43 -0.13 -19.53 -25.02
N LEU A 44 0.83 -20.43 -25.10
CA LEU A 44 2.21 -20.21 -24.65
C LEU A 44 3.11 -19.45 -25.64
N THR A 45 2.68 -19.22 -26.88
CA THR A 45 3.53 -18.60 -27.93
C THR A 45 3.35 -17.08 -28.04
N MET A 46 2.31 -16.48 -27.43
CA MET A 46 2.12 -15.02 -27.44
C MET A 46 2.68 -14.29 -26.20
N LYS A 47 3.05 -15.00 -25.14
CA LYS A 47 3.61 -14.42 -23.90
C LYS A 47 5.12 -14.06 -23.96
N ARG A 48 5.78 -14.20 -25.10
CA ARG A 48 7.26 -14.07 -25.19
C ARG A 48 7.76 -12.86 -26.00
N LEU A 49 6.90 -11.92 -26.40
CA LEU A 49 7.29 -10.79 -27.26
C LEU A 49 7.24 -9.41 -26.58
N PHE A 50 6.86 -9.31 -25.31
CA PHE A 50 6.89 -8.06 -24.56
C PHE A 50 7.47 -8.25 -23.16
N SER A 51 8.68 -8.79 -23.06
CA SER A 51 9.38 -8.88 -21.77
C SER A 51 10.84 -8.46 -21.91
N THR A 52 11.06 -7.18 -22.09
CA THR A 52 12.09 -6.49 -21.32
C THR A 52 11.37 -5.93 -20.10
N SER A 53 11.07 -6.80 -19.13
CA SER A 53 10.51 -6.36 -17.86
C SER A 53 11.61 -5.61 -17.10
N HIS A 54 11.58 -4.29 -17.15
CA HIS A 54 12.19 -3.49 -16.11
C HIS A 54 11.43 -3.83 -14.81
N SER A 55 12.04 -4.63 -13.95
CA SER A 55 11.51 -4.90 -12.62
C SER A 55 11.88 -3.74 -11.72
N SER A 56 10.92 -3.19 -10.98
CA SER A 56 11.21 -2.20 -9.94
C SER A 56 11.87 -2.82 -8.69
N VAL A 57 11.93 -4.16 -8.62
CA VAL A 57 12.49 -4.90 -7.47
C VAL A 57 14.01 -4.91 -7.51
N ASP A 58 14.65 -4.47 -6.42
CA ASP A 58 16.11 -4.56 -6.22
C ASP A 58 16.46 -5.86 -5.48
N SER A 59 17.18 -6.76 -6.18
CA SER A 59 17.53 -8.09 -5.66
C SER A 59 18.53 -8.04 -4.50
N GLU A 60 19.38 -7.02 -4.40
CA GLU A 60 20.33 -6.87 -3.30
C GLU A 60 19.61 -6.39 -2.03
N GLU A 61 18.64 -5.49 -2.17
CA GLU A 61 17.76 -5.09 -1.06
C GLU A 61 17.00 -6.29 -0.49
N LEU A 62 16.43 -7.14 -1.35
CA LEU A 62 15.70 -8.32 -0.90
C LEU A 62 16.54 -9.24 -0.01
N LYS A 63 17.83 -9.41 -0.30
CA LYS A 63 18.71 -10.25 0.53
C LYS A 63 18.91 -9.70 1.94
N LYS A 64 18.96 -8.36 2.09
CA LYS A 64 19.08 -7.71 3.39
C LYS A 64 17.83 -7.97 4.24
N PHE A 65 16.63 -7.80 3.67
CA PHE A 65 15.36 -7.99 4.38
C PHE A 65 15.02 -9.45 4.68
N GLN A 66 15.48 -10.39 3.85
CA GLN A 66 15.21 -11.83 4.07
C GLN A 66 15.69 -12.33 5.43
N LEU A 67 16.83 -11.85 5.91
CA LEU A 67 17.40 -12.25 7.19
C LEU A 67 16.53 -11.81 8.39
N LEU A 68 15.72 -10.79 8.22
CA LEU A 68 14.91 -10.17 9.27
C LEU A 68 13.42 -10.54 9.18
N ALA A 69 13.02 -11.34 8.19
CA ALA A 69 11.61 -11.64 7.92
C ALA A 69 10.84 -12.26 9.10
N HIS A 70 11.53 -12.96 10.00
CA HIS A 70 10.91 -13.57 11.19
C HIS A 70 10.77 -12.62 12.38
N LYS A 71 11.31 -11.39 12.30
CA LYS A 71 11.36 -10.41 13.40
C LYS A 71 10.30 -9.32 13.29
N TRP A 72 9.46 -9.34 12.25
CA TRP A 72 8.48 -8.29 11.98
C TRP A 72 7.60 -7.92 13.18
N TRP A 73 7.24 -8.87 14.03
CA TRP A 73 6.34 -8.67 15.16
C TRP A 73 7.03 -8.60 16.53
N ASP A 74 8.35 -8.44 16.54
CA ASP A 74 9.12 -8.08 17.73
C ASP A 74 9.07 -6.56 17.93
N GLU A 75 8.19 -6.09 18.81
CA GLU A 75 7.96 -4.66 19.06
C GLU A 75 9.18 -3.97 19.71
N GLU A 76 10.11 -4.74 20.31
CA GLU A 76 11.36 -4.23 20.89
C GLU A 76 12.57 -4.47 19.97
N GLY A 77 12.34 -5.09 18.81
CA GLY A 77 13.36 -5.48 17.83
C GLY A 77 13.66 -4.40 16.78
N GLU A 78 14.26 -4.86 15.69
CA GLU A 78 14.73 -4.03 14.58
C GLU A 78 13.60 -3.23 13.90
N TYR A 79 12.36 -3.70 13.99
CA TYR A 79 11.18 -3.04 13.41
C TYR A 79 10.39 -2.18 14.41
N SER A 80 10.91 -1.95 15.62
CA SER A 80 10.23 -1.14 16.66
C SER A 80 9.82 0.26 16.19
N ALA A 81 10.67 0.91 15.38
CA ALA A 81 10.36 2.21 14.78
C ALA A 81 9.18 2.15 13.79
N LEU A 82 9.03 1.04 13.04
CA LEU A 82 7.88 0.86 12.12
C LEU A 82 6.59 0.54 12.88
N HIS A 83 6.67 -0.15 14.01
CA HIS A 83 5.52 -0.35 14.90
C HIS A 83 4.99 0.98 15.40
N SER A 84 5.86 1.82 15.99
CA SER A 84 5.46 3.13 16.51
C SER A 84 5.07 4.14 15.42
N MET A 85 5.53 3.96 14.16
CA MET A 85 5.11 4.80 13.03
C MET A 85 3.60 4.65 12.75
N ASN A 86 2.99 3.52 13.09
CA ASN A 86 1.55 3.33 12.95
C ASN A 86 0.72 4.34 13.75
N ASP A 87 1.27 4.90 14.83
CA ASP A 87 0.59 5.90 15.66
C ASP A 87 0.29 7.19 14.89
N ILE A 88 1.08 7.49 13.86
CA ILE A 88 0.87 8.67 13.02
C ILE A 88 0.39 8.33 11.61
N ARG A 89 0.92 7.27 10.95
CA ARG A 89 0.55 6.98 9.56
C ARG A 89 -0.86 6.37 9.42
N VAL A 90 -1.32 5.55 10.37
CA VAL A 90 -2.67 4.98 10.32
C VAL A 90 -3.75 6.07 10.48
N PRO A 91 -3.68 6.98 11.48
CA PRO A 91 -4.56 8.15 11.54
C PRO A 91 -4.49 9.02 10.28
N PHE A 92 -3.30 9.28 9.75
CA PHE A 92 -3.13 10.08 8.53
C PHE A 92 -3.90 9.50 7.35
N ILE A 93 -3.75 8.21 7.08
CA ILE A 93 -4.47 7.51 6.01
C ILE A 93 -5.98 7.54 6.27
N ARG A 94 -6.39 7.12 7.48
CA ARG A 94 -7.82 7.08 7.87
C ARG A 94 -8.48 8.44 7.72
N ASP A 95 -7.93 9.47 8.33
CA ASP A 95 -8.56 10.79 8.41
C ASP A 95 -8.59 11.47 7.04
N THR A 96 -7.54 11.28 6.22
CA THR A 96 -7.54 11.74 4.84
C THR A 96 -8.67 11.11 4.03
N LEU A 97 -8.84 9.78 4.12
CA LEU A 97 -9.90 9.08 3.39
C LEU A 97 -11.30 9.47 3.88
N LEU A 98 -11.48 9.66 5.19
CA LEU A 98 -12.75 10.12 5.76
C LEU A 98 -13.12 11.54 5.32
N ASN A 99 -12.14 12.42 5.22
CA ASN A 99 -12.34 13.78 4.73
C ASN A 99 -12.72 13.84 3.24
N MET A 100 -12.34 12.82 2.46
CA MET A 100 -12.71 12.69 1.05
C MET A 100 -14.05 11.98 0.82
N SER A 101 -14.60 11.32 1.83
CA SER A 101 -15.83 10.55 1.76
C SER A 101 -16.92 11.14 2.67
N SER A 102 -18.14 11.29 2.16
CA SER A 102 -19.30 11.70 2.96
C SER A 102 -19.96 10.55 3.72
N ASN A 103 -19.61 9.30 3.41
CA ASN A 103 -20.24 8.12 3.98
C ASN A 103 -19.20 7.22 4.66
N TYR A 104 -19.29 7.11 5.99
CA TYR A 104 -18.48 6.16 6.76
C TYR A 104 -19.31 5.48 7.86
N HIS A 105 -18.89 4.29 8.24
CA HIS A 105 -19.54 3.50 9.29
C HIS A 105 -18.81 3.68 10.62
N LEU A 106 -19.55 4.05 11.67
CA LEU A 106 -19.02 4.06 13.04
C LEU A 106 -18.49 2.66 13.41
N GLY A 107 -17.24 2.58 13.88
CA GLY A 107 -16.59 1.33 14.24
C GLY A 107 -15.84 0.61 13.10
N ASN A 108 -16.19 0.85 11.83
CA ASN A 108 -15.47 0.35 10.65
C ASN A 108 -15.35 1.48 9.60
N PRO A 109 -14.56 2.52 9.89
CA PRO A 109 -14.51 3.73 9.07
C PRO A 109 -14.04 3.51 7.63
N LEU A 110 -13.25 2.46 7.37
CA LEU A 110 -12.75 2.10 6.05
C LEU A 110 -13.52 0.93 5.40
N SER A 111 -14.75 0.66 5.89
CA SER A 111 -15.58 -0.40 5.30
C SER A 111 -15.90 -0.11 3.82
N GLY A 112 -15.68 -1.11 2.97
CA GLY A 112 -15.88 -1.01 1.52
C GLY A 112 -14.67 -0.45 0.75
N VAL A 113 -13.64 0.06 1.43
CA VAL A 113 -12.41 0.54 0.80
C VAL A 113 -11.49 -0.64 0.47
N LYS A 114 -11.04 -0.74 -0.79
CA LYS A 114 -10.04 -1.71 -1.24
C LYS A 114 -8.67 -1.08 -1.23
N ILE A 115 -7.77 -1.59 -0.40
CA ILE A 115 -6.41 -1.08 -0.23
C ILE A 115 -5.40 -2.10 -0.78
N LEU A 116 -4.45 -1.62 -1.58
CA LEU A 116 -3.23 -2.36 -1.91
C LEU A 116 -2.10 -1.83 -1.02
N ASP A 117 -1.51 -2.71 -0.21
CA ASP A 117 -0.33 -2.43 0.60
C ASP A 117 0.88 -3.00 -0.12
N VAL A 118 1.68 -2.14 -0.76
CA VAL A 118 2.84 -2.52 -1.57
C VAL A 118 4.08 -2.53 -0.69
N GLY A 119 4.83 -3.64 -0.73
CA GLY A 119 5.94 -3.86 0.21
C GLY A 119 5.43 -4.04 1.63
N CYS A 120 4.37 -4.85 1.81
CA CYS A 120 3.67 -4.97 3.09
C CYS A 120 4.52 -5.59 4.22
N GLY A 121 5.68 -6.20 3.89
CA GLY A 121 6.53 -6.88 4.86
C GLY A 121 5.77 -7.92 5.67
N GLY A 122 5.92 -7.89 6.99
CA GLY A 122 5.17 -8.74 7.92
C GLY A 122 3.72 -8.32 8.19
N GLY A 123 3.17 -7.33 7.47
CA GLY A 123 1.78 -6.91 7.59
C GLY A 123 1.52 -5.83 8.63
N LEU A 124 2.56 -5.13 9.11
CA LEU A 124 2.43 -4.12 10.20
C LEU A 124 1.44 -3.00 9.87
N LEU A 125 1.35 -2.55 8.62
CA LEU A 125 0.39 -1.53 8.20
C LEU A 125 -0.92 -2.14 7.71
N SER A 126 -0.87 -3.29 7.04
CA SER A 126 -2.06 -4.00 6.55
C SER A 126 -3.07 -4.32 7.65
N GLU A 127 -2.60 -4.80 8.83
CA GLU A 127 -3.49 -5.24 9.89
C GLU A 127 -4.30 -4.10 10.52
N PRO A 128 -3.73 -2.97 10.96
CA PRO A 128 -4.54 -1.87 11.48
C PRO A 128 -5.52 -1.31 10.44
N LEU A 129 -5.17 -1.26 9.15
CA LEU A 129 -6.10 -0.87 8.09
C LEU A 129 -7.26 -1.88 7.94
N GLY A 130 -6.97 -3.18 8.03
CA GLY A 130 -7.98 -4.23 8.09
C GLY A 130 -8.88 -4.13 9.32
N ARG A 131 -8.34 -3.80 10.51
CA ARG A 131 -9.12 -3.56 11.73
C ARG A 131 -10.07 -2.37 11.58
N LEU A 132 -9.67 -1.34 10.84
CA LEU A 132 -10.54 -0.20 10.50
C LEU A 132 -11.62 -0.52 9.47
N GLY A 133 -11.66 -1.74 8.93
CA GLY A 133 -12.73 -2.21 8.04
C GLY A 133 -12.36 -2.36 6.57
N ALA A 134 -11.16 -1.97 6.16
CA ALA A 134 -10.73 -2.09 4.78
C ALA A 134 -10.60 -3.55 4.33
N SER A 135 -10.79 -3.78 3.01
CA SER A 135 -10.33 -5.00 2.34
C SER A 135 -8.92 -4.76 1.85
N VAL A 136 -7.93 -5.42 2.46
CA VAL A 136 -6.52 -5.18 2.16
C VAL A 136 -5.93 -6.33 1.35
N THR A 137 -5.23 -5.99 0.28
CA THR A 137 -4.31 -6.90 -0.41
C THR A 137 -2.90 -6.43 -0.10
N GLY A 138 -2.14 -7.21 0.65
CA GLY A 138 -0.73 -6.94 0.93
C GLY A 138 0.15 -7.73 -0.03
N ILE A 139 1.10 -7.06 -0.67
CA ILE A 139 2.08 -7.70 -1.56
C ILE A 139 3.50 -7.40 -1.10
N ASP A 140 4.34 -8.41 -1.20
CA ASP A 140 5.78 -8.31 -0.95
C ASP A 140 6.51 -9.35 -1.82
N PRO A 141 7.64 -9.02 -2.47
CA PRO A 141 8.38 -9.98 -3.26
C PRO A 141 9.02 -11.12 -2.44
N LEU A 142 9.23 -10.91 -1.12
CA LEU A 142 9.78 -11.92 -0.23
C LEU A 142 8.70 -12.84 0.33
N GLU A 143 8.74 -14.11 -0.05
CA GLU A 143 7.80 -15.13 0.46
C GLU A 143 7.88 -15.30 1.98
N ASP A 144 9.06 -15.11 2.59
CA ASP A 144 9.25 -15.21 4.03
C ASP A 144 8.50 -14.09 4.79
N ASN A 145 8.44 -12.87 4.25
CA ASN A 145 7.62 -11.77 4.76
C ASN A 145 6.14 -12.14 4.71
N ILE A 146 5.67 -12.61 3.57
CA ILE A 146 4.28 -13.02 3.37
C ILE A 146 3.89 -14.15 4.31
N ARG A 147 4.77 -15.13 4.52
CA ARG A 147 4.53 -16.23 5.47
C ARG A 147 4.38 -15.71 6.90
N THR A 148 5.22 -14.76 7.31
CA THR A 148 5.13 -14.13 8.64
C THR A 148 3.83 -13.35 8.79
N ALA A 149 3.45 -12.56 7.77
CA ALA A 149 2.21 -11.79 7.76
C ALA A 149 0.96 -12.70 7.80
N ASP A 150 0.93 -13.77 6.99
CA ASP A 150 -0.18 -14.73 7.00
C ASP A 150 -0.30 -15.46 8.33
N GLN A 151 0.82 -15.85 8.93
CA GLN A 151 0.84 -16.49 10.24
C GLN A 151 0.26 -15.56 11.31
N HIS A 152 0.71 -14.30 11.36
CA HIS A 152 0.24 -13.36 12.39
C HIS A 152 -1.24 -13.03 12.20
N LYS A 153 -1.68 -12.72 10.99
CA LYS A 153 -3.09 -12.49 10.66
C LYS A 153 -4.00 -13.64 11.09
N SER A 154 -3.51 -14.90 11.04
CA SER A 154 -4.32 -16.09 11.34
C SER A 154 -4.81 -16.14 12.78
N PHE A 155 -4.20 -15.42 13.71
CA PHE A 155 -4.63 -15.32 15.10
C PHE A 155 -5.88 -14.44 15.28
N ASP A 156 -6.23 -13.61 14.27
CA ASP A 156 -7.41 -12.75 14.31
C ASP A 156 -8.41 -13.13 13.19
N PRO A 157 -9.55 -13.78 13.53
CA PRO A 157 -10.53 -14.19 12.54
C PRO A 157 -11.17 -13.05 11.74
N VAL A 158 -11.13 -11.81 12.25
CA VAL A 158 -11.61 -10.62 11.54
C VAL A 158 -10.63 -10.25 10.45
N LEU A 159 -9.34 -10.20 10.76
CA LEU A 159 -8.29 -9.92 9.80
C LEU A 159 -8.17 -11.00 8.74
N ALA A 160 -8.31 -12.27 9.12
CA ALA A 160 -8.27 -13.40 8.19
C ALA A 160 -9.29 -13.29 7.04
N LYS A 161 -10.42 -12.59 7.26
CA LYS A 161 -11.46 -12.35 6.25
C LYS A 161 -11.25 -11.08 5.44
N ARG A 162 -10.46 -10.13 5.95
CA ARG A 162 -10.30 -8.78 5.37
C ARG A 162 -8.99 -8.59 4.65
N ILE A 163 -7.97 -9.40 4.97
CA ILE A 163 -6.64 -9.25 4.43
C ILE A 163 -6.24 -10.49 3.63
N GLN A 164 -5.72 -10.25 2.44
CA GLN A 164 -5.07 -11.27 1.61
C GLN A 164 -3.62 -10.86 1.40
N TYR A 165 -2.68 -11.75 1.69
CA TYR A 165 -1.27 -11.55 1.37
C TYR A 165 -0.86 -12.38 0.16
N LYS A 166 0.03 -11.83 -0.67
CA LYS A 166 0.53 -12.48 -1.89
C LYS A 166 2.01 -12.18 -2.08
N SER A 167 2.84 -13.21 -2.25
CA SER A 167 4.22 -13.02 -2.70
C SER A 167 4.18 -12.64 -4.18
N SER A 168 4.42 -11.37 -4.47
CA SER A 168 4.29 -10.81 -5.82
C SER A 168 4.96 -9.43 -5.89
N SER A 169 5.47 -9.07 -7.06
CA SER A 169 5.84 -7.69 -7.37
C SER A 169 4.62 -6.87 -7.80
N LEU A 170 4.78 -5.54 -7.82
CA LEU A 170 3.70 -4.65 -8.26
C LEU A 170 3.40 -4.82 -9.75
N GLU A 171 4.41 -5.10 -10.57
CA GLU A 171 4.27 -5.35 -12.02
C GLU A 171 3.38 -6.58 -12.30
N GLU A 172 3.53 -7.64 -11.49
CA GLU A 172 2.69 -8.83 -11.60
C GLU A 172 1.23 -8.53 -11.22
N ILE A 173 1.01 -7.65 -10.24
CA ILE A 173 -0.34 -7.21 -9.86
C ILE A 173 -1.00 -6.38 -10.95
N VAL A 174 -0.26 -5.58 -11.71
CA VAL A 174 -0.81 -4.81 -12.86
C VAL A 174 -1.48 -5.74 -13.87
N GLU A 175 -0.89 -6.91 -14.17
CA GLU A 175 -1.46 -7.86 -15.13
C GLU A 175 -2.84 -8.41 -14.70
N GLU A 176 -3.11 -8.42 -13.39
CA GLU A 176 -4.32 -9.03 -12.82
C GLU A 176 -5.38 -8.01 -12.37
N CYS A 177 -4.97 -6.80 -11.98
CA CYS A 177 -5.77 -5.90 -11.15
C CYS A 177 -5.78 -4.44 -11.63
N MET A 178 -5.97 -4.18 -12.95
CA MET A 178 -6.07 -2.80 -13.45
C MET A 178 -7.27 -2.07 -12.82
N GLU A 179 -7.03 -0.82 -12.38
CA GLU A 179 -8.03 0.09 -11.78
C GLU A 179 -8.94 -0.58 -10.72
N THR A 180 -8.34 -1.43 -9.89
CA THR A 180 -9.09 -2.25 -8.92
C THR A 180 -9.14 -1.64 -7.53
N PHE A 181 -8.07 -0.92 -7.12
CA PHE A 181 -7.92 -0.42 -5.77
C PHE A 181 -8.40 1.01 -5.63
N ASP A 182 -9.03 1.31 -4.50
CA ASP A 182 -9.44 2.67 -4.11
C ASP A 182 -8.26 3.42 -3.49
N VAL A 183 -7.34 2.68 -2.86
CA VAL A 183 -6.18 3.22 -2.16
C VAL A 183 -4.97 2.32 -2.40
N ILE A 184 -3.81 2.94 -2.57
CA ILE A 184 -2.50 2.29 -2.49
C ILE A 184 -1.75 2.90 -1.32
N VAL A 185 -1.08 2.07 -0.54
CA VAL A 185 -0.07 2.49 0.43
C VAL A 185 1.27 1.87 0.06
N ALA A 186 2.33 2.68 0.08
CA ALA A 186 3.72 2.27 -0.13
C ALA A 186 4.57 2.97 0.94
N SER A 187 4.74 2.31 2.08
CA SER A 187 5.35 2.91 3.25
C SER A 187 6.74 2.33 3.47
N GLU A 188 7.76 3.17 3.39
CA GLU A 188 9.19 2.80 3.46
C GLU A 188 9.54 1.78 2.36
N VAL A 189 9.19 2.09 1.11
CA VAL A 189 9.35 1.21 -0.05
C VAL A 189 10.12 1.89 -1.17
N VAL A 190 9.81 3.16 -1.49
CA VAL A 190 10.30 3.82 -2.70
C VAL A 190 11.81 3.99 -2.74
N GLU A 191 12.47 4.05 -1.57
CA GLU A 191 13.93 4.07 -1.41
C GLU A 191 14.59 2.71 -1.68
N HIS A 192 13.81 1.63 -1.78
CA HIS A 192 14.29 0.27 -2.00
C HIS A 192 13.97 -0.26 -3.40
N VAL A 193 13.35 0.55 -4.27
CA VAL A 193 13.03 0.13 -5.64
C VAL A 193 14.17 0.49 -6.60
N ALA A 194 14.41 -0.37 -7.58
CA ALA A 194 15.43 -0.17 -8.59
C ALA A 194 15.03 0.85 -9.67
N ASP A 195 13.73 0.96 -9.97
CA ASP A 195 13.16 1.85 -10.98
C ASP A 195 11.88 2.49 -10.44
N LEU A 196 12.03 3.70 -9.88
CA LEU A 196 10.95 4.46 -9.28
C LEU A 196 9.91 4.91 -10.31
N GLU A 197 10.32 5.21 -11.55
CA GLU A 197 9.39 5.62 -12.61
C GLU A 197 8.46 4.46 -12.98
N THR A 198 9.00 3.25 -13.18
CA THR A 198 8.20 2.05 -13.43
C THR A 198 7.27 1.74 -12.25
N PHE A 199 7.76 1.88 -11.02
CA PHE A 199 6.94 1.70 -9.81
C PHE A 199 5.73 2.63 -9.78
N ILE A 200 5.92 3.95 -10.01
CA ILE A 200 4.83 4.94 -10.02
C ILE A 200 3.85 4.69 -11.17
N LYS A 201 4.33 4.28 -12.35
CA LYS A 201 3.47 3.88 -13.49
C LYS A 201 2.58 2.69 -13.12
N CYS A 202 3.14 1.67 -12.47
CA CYS A 202 2.37 0.51 -11.99
C CYS A 202 1.33 0.91 -10.95
N CYS A 203 1.69 1.79 -9.98
CA CYS A 203 0.71 2.36 -9.05
C CYS A 203 -0.45 3.05 -9.78
N SER A 204 -0.14 3.86 -10.81
CA SER A 204 -1.18 4.53 -11.61
C SER A 204 -2.10 3.53 -12.31
N GLN A 205 -1.58 2.41 -12.79
CA GLN A 205 -2.38 1.42 -13.53
C GLN A 205 -3.36 0.64 -12.64
N VAL A 206 -2.96 0.27 -11.41
CA VAL A 206 -3.81 -0.53 -10.52
C VAL A 206 -4.78 0.30 -9.67
N LEU A 207 -4.51 1.61 -9.52
CA LEU A 207 -5.34 2.54 -8.79
C LEU A 207 -6.49 3.03 -9.65
N LYS A 208 -7.69 3.10 -9.10
CA LYS A 208 -8.87 3.69 -9.76
C LYS A 208 -8.67 5.18 -10.02
N PRO A 209 -9.30 5.77 -11.05
CA PRO A 209 -9.42 7.21 -11.18
C PRO A 209 -10.06 7.81 -9.91
N GLY A 210 -9.49 8.87 -9.37
CA GLY A 210 -9.88 9.47 -8.10
C GLY A 210 -9.39 8.73 -6.85
N GLY A 211 -8.70 7.60 -7.01
CA GLY A 211 -8.12 6.85 -5.90
C GLY A 211 -6.92 7.55 -5.28
N SER A 212 -6.59 7.18 -4.05
CA SER A 212 -5.53 7.77 -3.23
C SER A 212 -4.27 6.93 -3.20
N LEU A 213 -3.11 7.58 -3.32
CA LEU A 213 -1.80 6.99 -3.11
C LEU A 213 -1.14 7.64 -1.89
N PHE A 214 -0.73 6.84 -0.92
CA PHE A 214 0.04 7.26 0.24
C PHE A 214 1.44 6.68 0.19
N ILE A 215 2.44 7.53 0.35
CA ILE A 215 3.86 7.14 0.39
C ILE A 215 4.47 7.72 1.65
N THR A 216 5.26 6.93 2.39
CA THR A 216 6.20 7.44 3.40
C THR A 216 7.61 7.01 3.04
N THR A 217 8.59 7.88 3.23
CA THR A 217 9.99 7.58 2.90
C THR A 217 10.95 8.60 3.53
N ILE A 218 12.25 8.36 3.32
CA ILE A 218 13.33 9.20 3.81
C ILE A 218 13.74 10.21 2.73
N ASN A 219 13.88 11.49 3.11
CA ASN A 219 14.35 12.53 2.19
C ASN A 219 15.88 12.47 2.00
N LYS A 220 16.36 12.78 0.80
CA LYS A 220 17.77 12.85 0.43
C LYS A 220 18.44 14.16 0.92
N THR A 221 18.63 14.31 2.23
CA THR A 221 19.29 15.46 2.83
C THR A 221 20.50 15.06 3.67
N GLN A 222 21.43 15.99 3.89
CA GLN A 222 22.55 15.71 4.80
C GLN A 222 22.08 15.41 6.23
N LEU A 223 20.95 16.00 6.65
CA LEU A 223 20.38 15.76 7.96
C LEU A 223 19.82 14.33 8.07
N SER A 224 19.09 13.84 7.05
CA SER A 224 18.62 12.46 7.02
C SER A 224 19.78 11.46 6.96
N TYR A 225 20.87 11.80 6.25
CA TYR A 225 22.08 10.98 6.23
C TYR A 225 22.69 10.84 7.63
N VAL A 226 22.85 11.96 8.35
CA VAL A 226 23.42 11.94 9.70
C VAL A 226 22.51 11.19 10.67
N LEU A 227 21.22 11.46 10.66
CA LEU A 227 20.27 10.87 11.62
C LEU A 227 19.89 9.43 11.23
N GLY A 228 19.63 9.17 9.95
CA GLY A 228 19.22 7.84 9.48
C GLY A 228 20.36 6.84 9.46
N ILE A 229 21.50 7.18 8.86
CA ILE A 229 22.60 6.24 8.66
C ILE A 229 23.58 6.27 9.84
N LEU A 230 24.11 7.43 10.21
CA LEU A 230 25.17 7.45 11.23
C LEU A 230 24.65 7.21 12.65
N VAL A 231 23.49 7.78 12.99
CA VAL A 231 22.95 7.68 14.34
C VAL A 231 22.19 6.36 14.51
N ALA A 232 21.24 6.07 13.61
CA ALA A 232 20.38 4.90 13.76
C ALA A 232 21.16 3.59 13.56
N GLU A 233 22.00 3.50 12.52
CA GLU A 233 22.73 2.26 12.23
C GLU A 233 23.98 2.09 13.09
N LYS A 234 24.85 3.14 13.16
CA LYS A 234 26.20 2.98 13.76
C LYS A 234 26.27 3.29 15.24
N ILE A 235 25.44 4.20 15.75
CA ILE A 235 25.54 4.67 17.14
C ILE A 235 24.50 3.99 18.03
N ILE A 236 23.25 3.94 17.58
CA ILE A 236 22.13 3.45 18.40
C ILE A 236 21.82 1.98 18.06
N GLY A 237 22.12 1.52 16.82
CA GLY A 237 21.85 0.14 16.40
C GLY A 237 20.38 -0.21 16.28
N ILE A 238 19.54 0.80 15.96
CA ILE A 238 18.08 0.60 15.79
C ILE A 238 17.78 -0.24 14.56
N VAL A 239 18.59 -0.08 13.49
CA VAL A 239 18.49 -0.86 12.26
C VAL A 239 19.87 -1.45 11.89
N PRO A 240 19.92 -2.58 11.18
CA PRO A 240 21.17 -3.16 10.73
C PRO A 240 22.01 -2.21 9.87
N GLU A 241 23.35 -2.30 9.98
CA GLU A 241 24.26 -1.50 9.17
C GLU A 241 24.06 -1.78 7.68
N GLY A 242 24.00 -0.72 6.86
CA GLY A 242 23.79 -0.81 5.41
C GLY A 242 22.33 -0.98 4.99
N THR A 243 21.38 -0.77 5.88
CA THR A 243 19.94 -0.81 5.55
C THR A 243 19.55 0.36 4.63
N HIS A 244 20.19 1.52 4.78
CA HIS A 244 19.88 2.72 4.01
C HIS A 244 21.08 3.15 3.15
N GLU A 245 20.86 3.26 1.85
CA GLU A 245 21.82 3.81 0.90
C GLU A 245 21.42 5.24 0.53
N TRP A 246 22.25 6.22 0.88
CA TRP A 246 22.00 7.64 0.61
C TRP A 246 21.56 7.95 -0.83
N GLU A 247 22.15 7.26 -1.80
CA GLU A 247 21.86 7.48 -3.21
C GLU A 247 20.42 7.14 -3.60
N LYS A 248 19.77 6.28 -2.82
CA LYS A 248 18.39 5.83 -3.04
C LYS A 248 17.34 6.67 -2.33
N PHE A 249 17.74 7.64 -1.49
CA PHE A 249 16.80 8.52 -0.83
C PHE A 249 16.15 9.47 -1.84
N VAL A 250 14.86 9.70 -1.70
CA VAL A 250 14.03 10.40 -2.70
C VAL A 250 13.65 11.78 -2.16
N PRO A 251 14.07 12.89 -2.84
CA PRO A 251 13.60 14.22 -2.50
C PRO A 251 12.08 14.36 -2.75
N PRO A 252 11.33 15.05 -1.89
CA PRO A 252 9.90 15.23 -2.09
C PRO A 252 9.54 15.93 -3.41
N GLU A 253 10.34 16.89 -3.87
CA GLU A 253 10.12 17.59 -5.12
C GLU A 253 10.31 16.68 -6.35
N GLU A 254 11.24 15.75 -6.28
CA GLU A 254 11.46 14.74 -7.32
C GLU A 254 10.29 13.75 -7.39
N LEU A 255 9.85 13.25 -6.24
CA LEU A 255 8.71 12.36 -6.15
C LEU A 255 7.41 13.05 -6.60
N GLU A 256 7.18 14.31 -6.21
CA GLU A 256 6.04 15.11 -6.65
C GLU A 256 6.01 15.27 -8.18
N SER A 257 7.14 15.68 -8.78
CA SER A 257 7.26 15.81 -10.24
C SER A 257 6.99 14.49 -10.98
N LEU A 258 7.50 13.38 -10.42
CA LEU A 258 7.30 12.06 -11.00
C LEU A 258 5.83 11.61 -10.88
N LEU A 259 5.17 11.86 -9.77
CA LEU A 259 3.75 11.57 -9.57
C LEU A 259 2.89 12.39 -10.54
N GLU A 260 3.14 13.69 -10.68
CA GLU A 260 2.39 14.56 -11.58
C GLU A 260 2.54 14.13 -13.05
N SER A 261 3.75 13.75 -13.46
CA SER A 261 4.01 13.24 -14.83
C SER A 261 3.29 11.91 -15.13
N ASN A 262 2.91 11.15 -14.07
CA ASN A 262 2.19 9.89 -14.18
C ASN A 262 0.68 10.00 -13.84
N GLY A 263 0.12 11.22 -13.88
CA GLY A 263 -1.32 11.46 -13.79
C GLY A 263 -1.85 11.52 -12.36
N PHE A 264 -1.01 11.81 -11.39
CA PHE A 264 -1.42 12.10 -10.01
C PHE A 264 -1.47 13.61 -9.76
N SER A 265 -2.19 14.02 -8.74
CA SER A 265 -2.13 15.36 -8.15
C SER A 265 -1.76 15.22 -6.68
N VAL A 266 -0.60 15.73 -6.31
CA VAL A 266 -0.14 15.75 -4.91
C VAL A 266 -1.03 16.69 -4.10
N LYS A 267 -1.52 16.25 -2.96
CA LYS A 267 -2.44 16.96 -2.09
C LYS A 267 -1.80 17.41 -0.80
N THR A 268 -0.90 16.59 -0.27
CA THR A 268 -0.28 16.85 1.04
C THR A 268 1.11 16.27 1.07
N VAL A 269 2.06 17.03 1.62
CA VAL A 269 3.41 16.57 1.97
C VAL A 269 3.69 17.04 3.39
N ASN A 270 3.86 16.10 4.32
CA ASN A 270 4.11 16.37 5.74
C ASN A 270 5.45 15.77 6.17
N GLY A 271 6.26 16.52 6.87
CA GLY A 271 7.47 16.00 7.48
C GLY A 271 7.17 15.09 8.67
N MET A 272 8.04 14.10 8.87
CA MET A 272 7.98 13.14 9.97
C MET A 272 9.32 13.09 10.70
N LEU A 273 9.28 12.96 12.02
CA LEU A 273 10.47 12.86 12.87
C LEU A 273 10.31 11.70 13.86
N TYR A 274 11.27 10.79 13.85
CA TYR A 274 11.45 9.78 14.88
C TYR A 274 12.30 10.31 16.02
N ASN A 275 11.83 10.15 17.26
CA ASN A 275 12.60 10.45 18.46
C ASN A 275 13.09 9.14 19.09
N PRO A 276 14.38 8.80 18.97
CA PRO A 276 14.89 7.52 19.49
C PRO A 276 14.88 7.43 21.01
N LEU A 277 14.83 8.55 21.73
CA LEU A 277 14.77 8.55 23.20
C LEU A 277 13.41 8.14 23.73
N SER A 278 12.34 8.48 23.01
CA SER A 278 10.97 8.13 23.38
C SER A 278 10.40 6.97 22.55
N GLY A 279 11.10 6.53 21.50
CA GLY A 279 10.62 5.52 20.56
C GLY A 279 9.37 5.94 19.78
N SER A 280 9.11 7.25 19.63
CA SER A 280 7.86 7.77 19.04
C SER A 280 8.09 8.65 17.83
N TRP A 281 7.10 8.68 16.95
CA TRP A 281 7.04 9.55 15.77
C TRP A 281 6.18 10.78 16.03
N SER A 282 6.51 11.87 15.37
CA SER A 282 5.74 13.12 15.38
C SER A 282 5.72 13.77 14.00
N TRP A 283 4.66 14.53 13.72
CA TRP A 283 4.62 15.40 12.55
C TRP A 283 5.48 16.63 12.76
N MET A 284 6.10 17.11 11.67
CA MET A 284 6.86 18.34 11.63
C MET A 284 6.60 19.09 10.32
N GLU A 285 6.83 20.39 10.30
CA GLU A 285 6.66 21.21 9.08
C GLU A 285 7.74 20.91 8.03
N SER A 286 8.97 20.64 8.49
CA SER A 286 10.09 20.37 7.61
C SER A 286 10.10 18.91 7.12
N THR A 287 10.24 18.71 5.82
CA THR A 287 10.41 17.42 5.18
C THR A 287 11.87 16.95 5.14
N SER A 288 12.76 17.57 5.90
CA SER A 288 14.22 17.39 5.77
C SER A 288 14.75 16.02 6.21
N ILE A 289 13.94 15.17 6.88
CA ILE A 289 14.37 13.85 7.35
C ILE A 289 13.52 12.79 6.69
N ASN A 290 12.32 12.56 7.20
CA ASN A 290 11.31 11.68 6.62
C ASN A 290 10.07 12.51 6.24
N TYR A 291 9.29 12.00 5.31
CA TYR A 291 8.03 12.64 4.95
C TYR A 291 6.97 11.62 4.55
N ALA A 292 5.72 12.04 4.70
CA ALA A 292 4.55 11.37 4.17
C ALA A 292 3.92 12.20 3.07
N MET A 293 3.54 11.56 1.98
CA MET A 293 2.91 12.20 0.82
C MET A 293 1.58 11.53 0.53
N HIS A 294 0.56 12.35 0.24
CA HIS A 294 -0.72 11.89 -0.29
C HIS A 294 -0.94 12.49 -1.67
N ALA A 295 -1.24 11.64 -2.63
CA ALA A 295 -1.59 12.03 -4.00
C ALA A 295 -2.89 11.34 -4.45
N VAL A 296 -3.59 11.96 -5.40
CA VAL A 296 -4.83 11.44 -5.97
C VAL A 296 -4.65 11.23 -7.46
N LYS A 297 -4.99 10.05 -7.97
CA LYS A 297 -4.98 9.77 -9.41
C LYS A 297 -6.05 10.60 -10.10
N LEU A 298 -5.65 11.39 -11.09
CA LEU A 298 -6.56 12.18 -11.89
C LEU A 298 -7.41 11.26 -12.79
N GLY A 299 -8.69 11.58 -12.90
CA GLY A 299 -9.54 10.95 -13.91
C GLY A 299 -9.07 11.32 -15.32
N VAL A 300 -9.19 10.41 -16.27
CA VAL A 300 -9.02 10.74 -17.68
C VAL A 300 -10.07 11.81 -18.00
N GLN A 301 -9.65 13.08 -18.09
CA GLN A 301 -10.51 14.11 -18.65
C GLN A 301 -10.81 13.63 -20.08
N GLY A 302 -12.10 13.32 -20.33
CA GLY A 302 -12.52 13.02 -21.67
C GLY A 302 -11.96 14.11 -22.58
N GLN A 303 -11.22 13.73 -23.61
CA GLN A 303 -10.70 14.66 -24.60
C GLN A 303 -11.84 15.59 -24.97
N SER A 304 -11.81 16.82 -24.51
CA SER A 304 -12.69 17.86 -24.95
C SER A 304 -12.48 17.96 -26.46
N ARG A 305 -13.51 17.52 -27.21
CA ARG A 305 -13.57 17.65 -28.68
C ARG A 305 -13.15 19.07 -29.01
N PRO A 306 -12.14 19.29 -29.87
CA PRO A 306 -11.74 20.64 -30.19
C PRO A 306 -12.95 21.43 -30.67
N PRO A 307 -13.17 22.68 -30.20
CA PRO A 307 -14.26 23.52 -30.67
C PRO A 307 -13.95 23.89 -32.16
N GLY A 308 -14.62 23.22 -33.09
CA GLY A 308 -14.42 23.56 -34.53
C GLY A 308 -14.85 22.53 -35.55
N ALA A 309 -15.50 21.45 -35.24
CA ALA A 309 -16.16 20.61 -36.25
C ALA A 309 -17.63 21.06 -36.40
N LEU A 310 -17.86 22.09 -37.18
CA LEU A 310 -19.17 22.46 -37.72
C LEU A 310 -19.66 21.27 -38.54
N SER A 311 -20.77 20.64 -38.08
CA SER A 311 -21.53 19.72 -38.92
C SER A 311 -22.12 20.52 -40.10
N GLU A 312 -21.63 20.23 -41.32
CA GLU A 312 -22.36 20.61 -42.52
C GLU A 312 -23.71 19.88 -42.48
N VAL A 313 -24.74 20.65 -42.24
CA VAL A 313 -26.13 20.22 -42.43
C VAL A 313 -26.39 20.30 -43.92
N GLU A 314 -26.39 19.16 -44.59
CA GLU A 314 -26.94 19.06 -45.94
C GLU A 314 -28.43 19.47 -45.91
N ASN A 315 -28.72 20.61 -46.52
CA ASN A 315 -30.08 21.04 -46.85
C ASN A 315 -30.60 20.20 -48.01
N GLU A 316 -31.32 19.13 -47.73
CA GLU A 316 -32.22 18.54 -48.71
C GLU A 316 -33.47 19.39 -48.86
N GLN A 317 -33.62 20.06 -49.99
CA GLN A 317 -34.86 20.71 -50.41
C GLN A 317 -35.91 19.65 -50.82
N PRO A 318 -37.16 19.75 -50.38
CA PRO A 318 -38.20 18.90 -50.94
C PRO A 318 -38.62 19.40 -52.33
N SER A 319 -38.47 18.53 -53.31
CA SER A 319 -38.99 18.74 -54.68
C SER A 319 -40.54 18.73 -54.67
N ALA A 320 -41.09 19.85 -55.11
CA ALA A 320 -42.51 19.97 -55.39
C ALA A 320 -42.86 19.26 -56.72
N THR A 321 -43.65 18.20 -56.64
CA THR A 321 -44.35 17.64 -57.80
C THR A 321 -45.77 18.18 -57.85
N ALA A 322 -46.02 19.02 -58.82
CA ALA A 322 -47.34 19.41 -59.25
C ALA A 322 -48.05 18.25 -59.94
N GLY A 323 -49.23 17.89 -59.45
CA GLY A 323 -50.18 16.97 -60.10
C GLY A 323 -51.53 17.64 -60.29
N SER A 324 -51.79 18.05 -61.52
CA SER A 324 -53.10 18.48 -62.00
C SER A 324 -54.02 17.31 -62.30
N ALA A 325 -55.29 17.40 -61.98
CA ALA A 325 -56.46 16.83 -62.71
C ALA A 325 -57.75 17.22 -61.93
N LEU A 326 -58.55 18.03 -62.47
CA LEU A 326 -59.76 17.80 -63.31
C LEU A 326 -60.84 16.92 -62.67
N SER A 327 -61.86 17.56 -62.34
CA SER A 327 -63.36 17.52 -62.48
C SER A 327 -64.06 17.69 -61.19
#